data_a798c8f32e1abf28c7f8767a776028fa
#
_entry.id   a798c8f32e1abf28c7f8767a776028fa
#
_cell.length_a   1.000
_cell.length_b   1.000
_cell.length_c   1.000
_cell.angle_alpha   90.00
_cell.angle_beta   90.00
_cell.angle_gamma   90.00
#
_symmetry.space_group_name_H-M   'P 1'
#
loop_
_entity.id
_entity.type
_entity.pdbx_description
1 polymer ?
#
loop_
_entity_poly.entity_id
_entity_poly.type
_entity_poly.pdbx_seq_one_letter_code
_entity_poly.pdbx_strand_id
1 'polypeptide(L)'
;GIRMQGQEVFRFAVSSSAKDLQAAAEEAGMQVAQADWVLLHQANMRIIQSVRQRLGVDPARMPTNIHRLGNTSSASVPMLLYDLYHSGLLQPGHTLALSAFGAGMTSGACLIRWDKPVPHELRDHAETLFFA
;
A
#
# COMPACT_ATOMS: atom_id res chain seq x y z
N GLY A 1 -2.85 -16.29 -23.91
CA GLY A 1 -2.17 -17.24 -23.05
C GLY A 1 -1.78 -16.64 -21.71
N ILE A 2 -1.07 -17.40 -20.92
CA ILE A 2 -0.67 -17.00 -19.56
C ILE A 2 0.15 -15.70 -19.58
N ARG A 3 1.01 -15.51 -20.58
CA ARG A 3 1.84 -14.31 -20.71
C ARG A 3 1.02 -13.04 -20.92
N MET A 4 -0.01 -13.13 -21.76
CA MET A 4 -0.93 -11.99 -21.97
C MET A 4 -1.69 -11.67 -20.70
N GLN A 5 -2.12 -12.70 -19.98
CA GLN A 5 -2.80 -12.51 -18.69
C GLN A 5 -1.89 -11.81 -17.67
N GLY A 6 -0.59 -12.14 -17.65
CA GLY A 6 0.35 -11.47 -16.76
C GLY A 6 0.51 -9.99 -17.06
N GLN A 7 0.62 -9.61 -18.34
CA GLN A 7 0.70 -8.21 -18.74
C GLN A 7 -0.59 -7.45 -18.49
N GLU A 8 -1.72 -8.08 -18.74
CA GLU A 8 -3.02 -7.48 -18.45
C GLU A 8 -3.22 -7.27 -16.96
N VAL A 9 -2.84 -8.26 -16.14
CA VAL A 9 -2.90 -8.14 -14.69
C VAL A 9 -2.00 -7.00 -14.20
N PHE A 10 -0.80 -6.89 -14.74
CA PHE A 10 0.11 -5.79 -14.38
C PHE A 10 -0.50 -4.42 -14.70
N ARG A 11 -1.00 -4.25 -15.92
CA ARG A 11 -1.64 -2.98 -16.35
C ARG A 11 -2.86 -2.66 -15.51
N PHE A 12 -3.70 -3.66 -15.25
CA PHE A 12 -4.87 -3.51 -14.42
C PHE A 12 -4.47 -3.10 -13.00
N ALA A 13 -3.52 -3.80 -12.40
CA ALA A 13 -3.08 -3.52 -11.03
C ALA A 13 -2.55 -2.09 -10.89
N VAL A 14 -1.71 -1.64 -11.82
CA VAL A 14 -1.14 -0.29 -11.79
C VAL A 14 -2.22 0.77 -12.02
N SER A 15 -3.01 0.63 -13.09
CA SER A 15 -4.05 1.60 -13.43
C SER A 15 -5.12 1.68 -12.37
N SER A 16 -5.63 0.54 -11.93
CA SER A 16 -6.74 0.49 -10.97
C SER A 16 -6.33 0.98 -9.61
N SER A 17 -5.15 0.58 -9.13
CA SER A 17 -4.63 1.04 -7.84
C SER A 17 -4.47 2.56 -7.82
N ALA A 18 -3.86 3.12 -8.87
CA ALA A 18 -3.66 4.56 -8.96
C ALA A 18 -5.01 5.30 -9.03
N LYS A 19 -5.91 4.82 -9.87
CA LYS A 19 -7.23 5.43 -10.07
C LYS A 19 -8.09 5.36 -8.81
N ASP A 20 -8.11 4.20 -8.15
CA ASP A 20 -8.89 4.01 -6.93
C ASP A 20 -8.36 4.90 -5.80
N LEU A 21 -7.04 4.98 -5.65
CA LEU A 21 -6.42 5.85 -4.63
C LEU A 21 -6.71 7.31 -4.90
N GLN A 22 -6.61 7.74 -6.16
CA GLN A 22 -6.93 9.12 -6.53
C GLN A 22 -8.39 9.46 -6.24
N ALA A 23 -9.31 8.57 -6.56
CA ALA A 23 -10.73 8.77 -6.30
C ALA A 23 -11.02 8.86 -4.80
N ALA A 24 -10.44 7.97 -4.00
CA ALA A 24 -10.60 7.99 -2.54
C ALA A 24 -10.03 9.28 -1.93
N ALA A 25 -8.87 9.72 -2.40
CA ALA A 25 -8.24 10.95 -1.94
C ALA A 25 -9.09 12.19 -2.29
N GLU A 26 -9.62 12.25 -3.51
CA GLU A 26 -10.49 13.34 -3.92
C GLU A 26 -11.74 13.47 -3.03
N GLU A 27 -12.36 12.34 -2.69
CA GLU A 27 -13.50 12.35 -1.77
C GLU A 27 -13.13 12.91 -0.40
N ALA A 28 -11.89 12.70 0.03
CA ALA A 28 -11.38 13.24 1.29
C ALA A 28 -10.81 14.66 1.16
N GLY A 29 -10.88 15.25 -0.03
CA GLY A 29 -10.38 16.61 -0.27
C GLY A 29 -8.87 16.72 -0.27
N MET A 30 -8.16 15.68 -0.66
CA MET A 30 -6.70 15.64 -0.63
C MET A 30 -6.13 14.88 -1.83
N GLN A 31 -4.83 14.94 -1.99
CA GLN A 31 -4.08 14.14 -2.97
C GLN A 31 -3.44 12.94 -2.26
N VAL A 32 -3.23 11.84 -2.99
CA VAL A 32 -2.60 10.64 -2.43
C VAL A 32 -1.22 10.95 -1.87
N ALA A 33 -0.44 11.80 -2.55
CA ALA A 33 0.90 12.17 -2.11
C ALA A 33 0.92 12.91 -0.76
N GLN A 34 -0.21 13.40 -0.30
CA GLN A 34 -0.35 14.07 1.01
C GLN A 34 -0.63 13.10 2.15
N ALA A 35 -0.99 11.86 1.86
CA ALA A 35 -1.18 10.84 2.89
C ALA A 35 0.15 10.55 3.59
N ASP A 36 0.11 10.28 4.88
CA ASP A 36 1.31 9.94 5.63
C ASP A 36 1.87 8.58 5.19
N TRP A 37 0.98 7.64 4.90
CA TRP A 37 1.34 6.29 4.47
C TRP A 37 0.43 5.83 3.34
N VAL A 38 1.03 5.16 2.36
CA VAL A 38 0.31 4.53 1.25
C VAL A 38 0.66 3.05 1.25
N LEU A 39 -0.34 2.21 1.50
CA LEU A 39 -0.17 0.76 1.60
C LEU A 39 -0.84 0.09 0.42
N LEU A 40 -0.04 -0.61 -0.39
CA LEU A 40 -0.53 -1.35 -1.55
C LEU A 40 -0.50 -2.85 -1.27
N HIS A 41 -1.38 -3.57 -1.96
CA HIS A 41 -1.29 -5.02 -2.04
C HIS A 41 0.11 -5.43 -2.52
N GLN A 42 0.74 -6.34 -1.78
CA GLN A 42 2.13 -6.74 -2.00
C GLN A 42 2.22 -7.87 -3.04
N ALA A 43 1.82 -7.58 -4.29
CA ALA A 43 1.82 -8.55 -5.38
C ALA A 43 3.23 -8.75 -5.97
N ASN A 44 3.86 -7.66 -6.37
CA ASN A 44 5.27 -7.63 -6.73
C ASN A 44 5.80 -6.19 -6.67
N MET A 45 7.10 -6.05 -6.57
CA MET A 45 7.74 -4.75 -6.37
C MET A 45 7.58 -3.83 -7.59
N ARG A 46 7.53 -4.38 -8.80
CA ARG A 46 7.36 -3.57 -10.01
C ARG A 46 6.02 -2.85 -10.04
N ILE A 47 4.95 -3.53 -9.60
CA ILE A 47 3.62 -2.93 -9.48
C ILE A 47 3.66 -1.80 -8.46
N ILE A 48 4.22 -2.08 -7.30
CA ILE A 48 4.30 -1.11 -6.20
C ILE A 48 5.04 0.15 -6.65
N GLN A 49 6.20 0.00 -7.26
CA GLN A 49 7.01 1.13 -7.73
C GLN A 49 6.33 1.90 -8.87
N SER A 50 5.63 1.21 -9.77
CA SER A 50 4.92 1.86 -10.86
C SER A 50 3.75 2.72 -10.35
N VAL A 51 3.00 2.23 -9.37
CA VAL A 51 1.94 3.00 -8.74
C VAL A 51 2.52 4.21 -8.01
N ARG A 52 3.59 4.01 -7.26
CA ARG A 52 4.26 5.09 -6.54
C ARG A 52 4.68 6.22 -7.47
N GLN A 53 5.33 5.88 -8.57
CA GLN A 53 5.80 6.87 -9.55
C GLN A 53 4.65 7.62 -10.20
N ARG A 54 3.59 6.90 -10.55
CA ARG A 54 2.41 7.49 -11.19
C ARG A 54 1.70 8.49 -10.28
N LEU A 55 1.67 8.22 -8.97
CA LEU A 55 1.00 9.07 -7.99
C LEU A 55 1.91 10.13 -7.38
N GLY A 56 3.19 10.10 -7.67
CA GLY A 56 4.16 11.05 -7.12
C GLY A 56 4.34 10.91 -5.61
N VAL A 57 4.21 9.68 -5.08
CA VAL A 57 4.36 9.41 -3.65
C VAL A 57 5.85 9.28 -3.31
N ASP A 58 6.27 9.92 -2.22
CA ASP A 58 7.61 9.77 -1.70
C ASP A 58 7.84 8.32 -1.28
N PRO A 59 8.96 7.68 -1.69
CA PRO A 59 9.27 6.31 -1.27
C PRO A 59 9.20 6.09 0.23
N ALA A 60 9.59 7.09 1.04
CA ALA A 60 9.56 7.01 2.50
C ALA A 60 8.15 6.84 3.07
N ARG A 61 7.11 7.12 2.29
CA ARG A 61 5.70 6.99 2.68
C ARG A 61 5.06 5.71 2.19
N MET A 62 5.82 4.86 1.52
CA MET A 62 5.29 3.64 0.89
C MET A 62 6.07 2.41 1.34
N PRO A 63 5.76 1.91 2.54
CA PRO A 63 6.44 0.74 3.09
C PRO A 63 6.08 -0.53 2.33
N THR A 64 7.00 -1.48 2.31
CA THR A 64 6.80 -2.79 1.69
C THR A 64 7.34 -3.87 2.61
N ASN A 65 6.77 -5.07 2.53
CA ASN A 65 7.25 -6.24 3.25
C ASN A 65 7.30 -7.49 2.36
N ILE A 66 7.13 -7.31 1.06
CA ILE A 66 7.11 -8.42 0.10
C ILE A 66 8.43 -9.18 0.08
N HIS A 67 9.55 -8.50 0.35
CA HIS A 67 10.87 -9.11 0.43
C HIS A 67 10.97 -10.19 1.51
N ARG A 68 10.14 -10.07 2.56
CA ARG A 68 10.12 -11.01 3.68
C ARG A 68 8.98 -12.02 3.58
N LEU A 69 7.81 -11.56 3.18
CA LEU A 69 6.59 -12.38 3.21
C LEU A 69 6.15 -12.89 1.84
N GLY A 70 6.67 -12.29 0.76
CA GLY A 70 6.19 -12.58 -0.58
C GLY A 70 4.75 -12.09 -0.78
N ASN A 71 4.08 -12.66 -1.76
CA ASN A 71 2.68 -12.33 -2.03
C ASN A 71 1.79 -13.19 -1.12
N THR A 72 1.17 -12.56 -0.13
CA THR A 72 0.30 -13.21 0.85
C THR A 72 -1.19 -13.09 0.51
N SER A 73 -1.52 -12.76 -0.73
CA SER A 73 -2.90 -12.63 -1.22
C SER A 73 -3.72 -11.65 -0.40
N SER A 74 -4.90 -12.09 0.07
CA SER A 74 -5.84 -11.22 0.80
C SER A 74 -5.30 -10.73 2.15
N ALA A 75 -4.29 -11.40 2.72
CA ALA A 75 -3.66 -10.98 3.97
C ALA A 75 -2.59 -9.90 3.77
N SER A 76 -2.28 -9.53 2.53
CA SER A 76 -1.16 -8.66 2.17
C SER A 76 -1.22 -7.29 2.83
N VAL A 77 -2.31 -6.56 2.68
CA VAL A 77 -2.45 -5.21 3.25
C VAL A 77 -2.57 -5.25 4.78
N PRO A 78 -3.39 -6.13 5.38
CA PRO A 78 -3.42 -6.26 6.84
C PRO A 78 -2.06 -6.58 7.45
N MET A 79 -1.27 -7.45 6.84
CA MET A 79 0.07 -7.80 7.35
C MET A 79 1.04 -6.62 7.23
N LEU A 80 0.95 -5.86 6.15
CA LEU A 80 1.77 -4.66 5.98
C LEU A 80 1.40 -3.60 7.03
N LEU A 81 0.11 -3.41 7.28
CA LEU A 81 -0.38 -2.50 8.32
C LEU A 81 0.11 -2.94 9.70
N TYR A 82 0.06 -4.24 9.98
CA TYR A 82 0.56 -4.80 11.23
C TYR A 82 2.05 -4.47 11.41
N ASP A 83 2.86 -4.69 10.39
CA ASP A 83 4.29 -4.39 10.44
C ASP A 83 4.56 -2.90 10.64
N LEU A 84 3.82 -2.05 9.93
CA LEU A 84 3.95 -0.59 10.07
C LEU A 84 3.56 -0.13 11.48
N TYR A 85 2.48 -0.67 12.03
CA TYR A 85 2.02 -0.34 13.37
C TYR A 85 3.06 -0.71 14.42
N HIS A 86 3.60 -1.93 14.35
CA HIS A 86 4.59 -2.42 15.32
C HIS A 86 5.98 -1.83 15.12
N SER A 87 6.22 -1.15 14.00
CA SER A 87 7.48 -0.42 13.79
C SER A 87 7.57 0.88 14.61
N GLY A 88 6.42 1.38 15.09
CA GLY A 88 6.35 2.68 15.75
C GLY A 88 6.28 3.87 14.81
N LEU A 89 6.36 3.66 13.52
CA LEU A 89 6.30 4.74 12.53
C LEU A 89 4.89 5.30 12.36
N LEU A 90 3.88 4.46 12.56
CA LEU A 90 2.48 4.87 12.44
C LEU A 90 2.03 5.54 13.73
N GLN A 91 1.71 6.82 13.65
CA GLN A 91 1.37 7.66 14.78
C GLN A 91 -0.09 8.06 14.77
N PRO A 92 -0.70 8.35 15.93
CA PRO A 92 -2.05 8.93 15.98
C PRO A 92 -2.12 10.21 15.16
N GLY A 93 -3.19 10.37 14.39
CA GLY A 93 -3.39 11.51 13.51
C GLY A 93 -2.88 11.33 12.10
N HIS A 94 -2.13 10.26 11.83
CA HIS A 94 -1.68 9.96 10.48
C HIS A 94 -2.84 9.52 9.58
N THR A 95 -2.73 9.81 8.29
CA THR A 95 -3.66 9.35 7.26
C THR A 95 -3.02 8.20 6.50
N LEU A 96 -3.78 7.13 6.35
CA LEU A 96 -3.39 5.95 5.59
C LEU A 96 -4.24 5.88 4.32
N ALA A 97 -3.60 5.70 3.18
CA ALA A 97 -4.26 5.36 1.94
C ALA A 97 -3.99 3.90 1.63
N LEU A 98 -5.03 3.09 1.52
CA LEU A 98 -4.94 1.64 1.35
C LEU A 98 -5.52 1.26 0.00
N SER A 99 -4.83 0.39 -0.73
CA SER A 99 -5.31 -0.12 -2.01
C SER A 99 -5.06 -1.62 -2.12
N ALA A 100 -6.05 -2.33 -2.62
CA ALA A 100 -5.96 -3.76 -2.86
C ALA A 100 -6.64 -4.12 -4.18
N PHE A 101 -6.21 -5.22 -4.77
CA PHE A 101 -6.87 -5.83 -5.92
C PHE A 101 -6.82 -7.36 -5.76
N GLY A 102 -7.69 -8.04 -6.47
CA GLY A 102 -7.80 -9.48 -6.31
C GLY A 102 -8.25 -10.20 -7.57
N ALA A 103 -8.49 -11.49 -7.43
CA ALA A 103 -9.00 -12.35 -8.49
C ALA A 103 -10.30 -11.80 -9.06
N GLY A 104 -10.56 -12.09 -10.34
CA GLY A 104 -11.70 -11.50 -11.04
C GLY A 104 -11.48 -10.06 -11.46
N MET A 105 -10.25 -9.56 -11.33
CA MET A 105 -9.84 -8.19 -11.66
C MET A 105 -10.71 -7.15 -10.95
N THR A 106 -10.90 -7.35 -9.65
CA THR A 106 -11.56 -6.37 -8.78
C THR A 106 -10.51 -5.59 -7.99
N SER A 107 -10.81 -4.32 -7.74
CA SER A 107 -9.92 -3.45 -6.97
C SER A 107 -10.71 -2.46 -6.13
N GLY A 108 -10.05 -1.89 -5.13
CA GLY A 108 -10.64 -0.86 -4.30
C GLY A 108 -9.60 -0.14 -3.50
N ALA A 109 -9.96 1.03 -2.98
CA ALA A 109 -9.10 1.83 -2.14
C ALA A 109 -9.92 2.58 -1.09
N CYS A 110 -9.28 2.90 0.02
CA CYS A 110 -9.88 3.75 1.05
C CYS A 110 -8.82 4.58 1.74
N LEU A 111 -9.25 5.66 2.37
CA LEU A 111 -8.43 6.46 3.27
C LEU A 111 -8.93 6.26 4.69
N ILE A 112 -7.97 6.12 5.61
CA ILE A 112 -8.26 5.94 7.03
C ILE A 112 -7.45 6.96 7.82
N ARG A 113 -8.09 7.64 8.75
CA ARG A 113 -7.39 8.43 9.75
C ARG A 113 -7.08 7.53 10.94
N TRP A 114 -5.80 7.44 11.27
CA TRP A 114 -5.32 6.58 12.35
C TRP A 114 -5.33 7.36 13.67
N ASP A 115 -5.88 6.77 14.70
CA ASP A 115 -5.96 7.44 16.02
C ASP A 115 -5.48 6.57 17.17
N LYS A 116 -4.97 5.37 16.88
CA LYS A 116 -4.47 4.50 17.93
C LYS A 116 -3.08 4.92 18.39
N PRO A 117 -2.78 4.80 19.68
CA PRO A 117 -1.42 5.05 20.18
C PRO A 117 -0.45 4.00 19.68
N VAL A 118 0.82 4.37 19.67
CA VAL A 118 1.91 3.47 19.31
C VAL A 118 1.91 2.28 20.29
N PRO A 119 2.17 1.03 19.83
CA PRO A 119 2.19 -0.13 20.71
C PRO A 119 3.34 -0.04 21.73
N HIS A 120 3.16 -0.71 22.88
CA HIS A 120 4.17 -0.73 23.94
C HIS A 120 5.47 -1.40 23.50
N GLU A 121 5.36 -2.50 22.72
CA GLU A 121 6.51 -3.22 22.21
C GLU A 121 6.66 -2.95 20.74
N LEU A 122 7.83 -2.43 20.37
CA LEU A 122 8.15 -2.11 18.98
C LEU A 122 9.05 -3.17 18.38
N ARG A 123 8.91 -3.40 17.08
CA ARG A 123 9.82 -4.23 16.29
C ARG A 123 10.77 -3.32 15.53
N ASP A 124 11.96 -3.82 15.27
CA ASP A 124 12.91 -3.12 14.41
C ASP A 124 12.38 -3.10 12.98
N HIS A 125 11.96 -1.92 12.52
CA HIS A 125 11.39 -1.77 11.17
C HIS A 125 12.43 -1.99 10.06
N ALA A 126 13.73 -1.82 10.36
CA ALA A 126 14.78 -2.12 9.38
C ALA A 126 14.80 -3.60 8.99
N GLU A 127 14.29 -4.49 9.86
CA GLU A 127 14.22 -5.92 9.61
C GLU A 127 12.90 -6.33 8.93
N THR A 128 11.85 -5.52 9.06
CA THR A 128 10.50 -5.90 8.64
C THR A 128 9.98 -5.12 7.44
N LEU A 129 10.49 -3.92 7.21
CA LEU A 129 9.99 -3.04 6.16
C LEU A 129 11.10 -2.55 5.25
N PHE A 130 10.81 -2.53 3.93
CA PHE A 130 11.54 -1.74 2.95
C PHE A 130 10.63 -0.62 2.46
N PHE A 131 11.21 0.38 1.81
CA PHE A 131 10.45 1.54 1.30
C PHE A 131 10.64 1.62 -0.22
N ALA A 132 9.52 1.73 -0.94
CA ALA A 132 9.49 1.61 -2.39
C ALA A 132 10.24 2.77 -3.13
#